data_9ca8537c5c8fce57e5716e36cbca8c0a
#
_entry.id   9ca8537c5c8fce57e5716e36cbca8c0a
#
_cell.length_a   1.000
_cell.length_b   1.000
_cell.length_c   1.000
_cell.angle_alpha   90.00
_cell.angle_beta   90.00
_cell.angle_gamma   90.00
#
_symmetry.space_group_name_H-M   'P 1'
#
loop_
_entity.id
_entity.type
_entity.pdbx_description
1 polymer ?
#
loop_
_entity_poly.entity_id
_entity_poly.type
_entity_poly.pdbx_seq_one_letter_code
_entity_poly.pdbx_strand_id
1 'polypeptide(L)'
;KLDIPSEYLQAVKEGMRMVNTYSGNGTAYNSFNSFPIAVAGKTGTADFGSEENYTVIGRRPYGNYISFAPMDNPQIAIFSTLYDGNKGSEGATIHLAIYEAFFKELLESNYSAYTKSSESYQKYVANGLNDNKENQEENSHNVENDATESTQ
;
A
#
# COMPACT_ATOMS: atom_id res chain seq x y z
N LYS A 1 6.47 11.74 23.51
CA LYS A 1 7.33 10.55 23.54
C LYS A 1 6.76 9.58 24.57
N LEU A 2 6.56 8.33 24.20
CA LEU A 2 6.11 7.30 25.13
C LEU A 2 7.31 6.85 25.99
N ASP A 3 7.06 6.68 27.30
CA ASP A 3 8.04 6.13 28.24
C ASP A 3 7.86 4.59 28.31
N ILE A 4 8.29 3.92 27.25
CA ILE A 4 8.21 2.46 27.10
C ILE A 4 9.63 1.94 26.89
N PRO A 5 10.05 0.87 27.61
CA PRO A 5 11.33 0.23 27.40
C PRO A 5 11.52 -0.19 25.94
N SER A 6 12.71 0.05 25.40
CA SER A 6 13.02 -0.20 23.98
C SER A 6 12.86 -1.66 23.58
N GLU A 7 13.15 -2.60 24.48
CA GLU A 7 12.96 -4.03 24.26
C GLU A 7 11.50 -4.43 24.00
N TYR A 8 10.55 -3.78 24.66
CA TYR A 8 9.13 -4.05 24.41
C TYR A 8 8.68 -3.49 23.06
N LEU A 9 9.15 -2.29 22.72
CA LEU A 9 8.88 -1.72 21.39
C LEU A 9 9.49 -2.58 20.28
N GLN A 10 10.69 -3.10 20.48
CA GLN A 10 11.35 -3.98 19.52
C GLN A 10 10.57 -5.29 19.36
N ALA A 11 10.17 -5.93 20.45
CA ALA A 11 9.36 -7.14 20.40
C ALA A 11 8.04 -6.95 19.64
N VAL A 12 7.36 -5.81 19.85
CA VAL A 12 6.14 -5.46 19.10
C VAL A 12 6.43 -5.27 17.62
N LYS A 13 7.50 -4.54 17.27
CA LYS A 13 7.91 -4.32 15.86
C LYS A 13 8.24 -5.64 15.16
N GLU A 14 8.93 -6.55 15.84
CA GLU A 14 9.22 -7.89 15.31
C GLU A 14 7.95 -8.70 15.08
N GLY A 15 7.02 -8.72 16.04
CA GLY A 15 5.70 -9.33 15.87
C GLY A 15 4.94 -8.74 14.68
N MET A 16 4.97 -7.42 14.52
CA MET A 16 4.37 -6.75 13.36
C MET A 16 5.11 -7.08 12.05
N ARG A 17 6.42 -7.29 12.09
CA ARG A 17 7.19 -7.75 10.92
C ARG A 17 6.77 -9.15 10.50
N MET A 18 6.54 -10.05 11.45
CA MET A 18 6.10 -11.43 11.18
C MET A 18 4.73 -11.50 10.48
N VAL A 19 3.84 -10.55 10.67
CA VAL A 19 2.58 -10.43 9.91
C VAL A 19 2.82 -10.43 8.40
N ASN A 20 3.93 -9.85 7.98
CA ASN A 20 4.30 -9.63 6.58
C ASN A 20 5.30 -10.69 6.04
N THR A 21 6.02 -11.41 6.92
CA THR A 21 7.14 -12.26 6.48
C THR A 21 7.03 -13.72 6.91
N TYR A 22 6.15 -14.06 7.85
CA TYR A 22 6.04 -15.43 8.32
C TYR A 22 5.22 -16.30 7.36
N SER A 23 5.87 -17.20 6.65
CA SER A 23 5.28 -18.04 5.61
C SER A 23 4.19 -19.02 6.10
N GLY A 24 4.19 -19.32 7.41
CA GLY A 24 3.20 -20.23 8.00
C GLY A 24 1.84 -19.59 8.20
N ASN A 25 1.78 -18.38 8.78
CA ASN A 25 0.54 -17.74 9.18
C ASN A 25 0.58 -16.19 9.13
N GLY A 26 1.55 -15.59 8.48
CA GLY A 26 1.59 -14.12 8.31
C GLY A 26 0.42 -13.66 7.46
N THR A 27 -0.52 -12.94 8.07
CA THR A 27 -1.79 -12.58 7.40
C THR A 27 -1.62 -11.64 6.21
N ALA A 28 -0.49 -10.93 6.10
CA ALA A 28 -0.11 -10.10 4.95
C ALA A 28 1.10 -10.67 4.18
N TYR A 29 1.50 -11.92 4.44
CA TYR A 29 2.66 -12.55 3.83
C TYR A 29 2.61 -12.51 2.30
N ASN A 30 1.48 -12.83 1.70
CA ASN A 30 1.35 -12.89 0.24
C ASN A 30 1.62 -11.54 -0.45
N SER A 31 1.36 -10.43 0.23
CA SER A 31 1.64 -9.09 -0.32
C SER A 31 3.11 -8.69 -0.15
N PHE A 32 3.78 -9.10 0.93
CA PHE A 32 5.08 -8.53 1.30
C PHE A 32 6.26 -9.51 1.29
N ASN A 33 6.05 -10.81 1.02
CA ASN A 33 7.09 -11.83 1.11
C ASN A 33 8.32 -11.57 0.22
N SER A 34 8.14 -10.87 -0.89
CA SER A 34 9.20 -10.52 -1.84
C SER A 34 9.61 -9.04 -1.77
N PHE A 35 8.87 -8.20 -1.01
CA PHE A 35 9.18 -6.77 -0.93
C PHE A 35 10.49 -6.53 -0.15
N PRO A 36 11.48 -5.84 -0.76
CA PRO A 36 12.83 -5.81 -0.20
C PRO A 36 12.99 -4.87 1.00
N ILE A 37 12.07 -3.93 1.20
CA ILE A 37 12.11 -3.00 2.32
C ILE A 37 11.32 -3.59 3.49
N ALA A 38 11.90 -3.55 4.69
CA ALA A 38 11.27 -4.12 5.87
C ALA A 38 10.00 -3.33 6.27
N VAL A 39 8.84 -3.97 6.15
CA VAL A 39 7.54 -3.43 6.55
C VAL A 39 7.06 -4.11 7.83
N ALA A 40 6.68 -3.34 8.83
CA ALA A 40 5.96 -3.82 10.01
C ALA A 40 4.49 -3.47 9.89
N GLY A 41 3.58 -4.41 10.16
CA GLY A 41 2.15 -4.19 9.96
C GLY A 41 1.26 -5.04 10.86
N LYS A 42 -0.02 -4.71 10.91
CA LYS A 42 -1.04 -5.46 11.65
C LYS A 42 -2.37 -5.41 10.90
N THR A 43 -2.90 -6.58 10.61
CA THR A 43 -4.26 -6.72 10.06
C THR A 43 -5.30 -6.70 11.17
N GLY A 44 -6.47 -6.22 10.86
CA GLY A 44 -7.64 -6.27 11.72
C GLY A 44 -8.90 -6.56 10.89
N THR A 45 -9.84 -7.26 11.49
CA THR A 45 -11.18 -7.46 10.91
C THR A 45 -12.17 -6.96 11.94
N ALA A 46 -12.89 -5.89 11.60
CA ALA A 46 -13.96 -5.37 12.45
C ALA A 46 -15.27 -6.05 12.06
N ASP A 47 -15.65 -6.99 12.90
CA ASP A 47 -16.80 -7.86 12.71
C ASP A 47 -18.08 -7.23 13.27
N PHE A 48 -19.23 -7.61 12.72
CA PHE A 48 -20.55 -7.23 13.22
C PHE A 48 -21.20 -8.30 14.12
N GLY A 49 -20.44 -9.31 14.53
CA GLY A 49 -20.90 -10.43 15.34
C GLY A 49 -21.12 -11.71 14.52
N SER A 50 -22.34 -12.29 14.53
CA SER A 50 -22.62 -13.55 13.82
C SER A 50 -22.85 -13.36 12.31
N GLU A 51 -22.69 -14.44 11.53
CA GLU A 51 -23.05 -14.48 10.09
C GLU A 51 -24.50 -14.03 9.85
N GLU A 52 -25.40 -14.27 10.79
CA GLU A 52 -26.79 -13.85 10.74
C GLU A 52 -26.89 -12.31 10.70
N ASN A 53 -26.02 -11.60 11.42
CA ASN A 53 -25.93 -10.15 11.37
C ASN A 53 -25.49 -9.63 10.02
N TYR A 54 -24.60 -10.34 9.28
CA TYR A 54 -24.22 -9.95 7.93
C TYR A 54 -25.40 -9.96 6.98
N THR A 55 -26.25 -10.96 7.09
CA THR A 55 -27.46 -11.07 6.26
C THR A 55 -28.45 -9.95 6.60
N VAL A 56 -28.61 -9.59 7.86
CA VAL A 56 -29.53 -8.53 8.32
C VAL A 56 -28.99 -7.13 7.96
N ILE A 57 -27.70 -6.89 8.15
CA ILE A 57 -27.06 -5.59 7.89
C ILE A 57 -26.74 -5.42 6.40
N GLY A 58 -26.63 -6.52 5.64
CA GLY A 58 -26.30 -6.51 4.21
C GLY A 58 -24.87 -6.09 3.92
N ARG A 59 -23.93 -6.26 4.88
CA ARG A 59 -22.53 -5.83 4.77
C ARG A 59 -21.57 -6.87 5.34
N ARG A 60 -20.39 -6.96 4.74
CA ARG A 60 -19.26 -7.73 5.25
C ARG A 60 -18.48 -6.96 6.31
N PRO A 61 -17.61 -7.64 7.11
CA PRO A 61 -16.72 -6.98 8.03
C PRO A 61 -15.80 -5.94 7.36
N TYR A 62 -15.39 -4.94 8.13
CA TYR A 62 -14.35 -4.02 7.67
C TYR A 62 -12.98 -4.69 7.74
N GLY A 63 -12.25 -4.64 6.64
CA GLY A 63 -10.85 -5.01 6.60
C GLY A 63 -9.96 -3.83 6.98
N ASN A 64 -9.20 -3.94 8.07
CA ASN A 64 -8.27 -2.91 8.52
C ASN A 64 -6.84 -3.39 8.36
N TYR A 65 -5.96 -2.52 7.91
CA TYR A 65 -4.53 -2.75 7.91
C TYR A 65 -3.78 -1.48 8.28
N ILE A 66 -2.85 -1.60 9.23
CA ILE A 66 -1.92 -0.54 9.58
C ILE A 66 -0.50 -1.04 9.35
N SER A 67 0.36 -0.20 8.80
CA SER A 67 1.76 -0.55 8.60
C SER A 67 2.66 0.67 8.55
N PHE A 68 3.96 0.45 8.72
CA PHE A 68 5.00 1.47 8.57
C PHE A 68 6.26 0.86 7.97
N ALA A 69 7.03 1.67 7.27
CA ALA A 69 8.26 1.29 6.61
C ALA A 69 9.27 2.46 6.52
N PRO A 70 10.61 2.17 6.49
CA PRO A 70 11.23 0.92 6.90
C PRO A 70 11.01 0.64 8.40
N MET A 71 11.04 -0.65 8.81
CA MET A 71 10.76 -1.03 10.20
C MET A 71 11.69 -0.37 11.21
N ASP A 72 12.98 -0.24 10.87
CA ASP A 72 13.99 0.26 11.81
C ASP A 72 14.03 1.79 11.89
N ASN A 73 13.80 2.47 10.77
CA ASN A 73 13.74 3.93 10.68
C ASN A 73 12.51 4.35 9.85
N PRO A 74 11.31 4.38 10.45
CA PRO A 74 10.08 4.65 9.72
C PRO A 74 10.06 6.02 9.05
N GLN A 75 9.79 6.02 7.74
CA GLN A 75 9.63 7.22 6.93
C GLN A 75 8.17 7.47 6.54
N ILE A 76 7.37 6.40 6.49
CA ILE A 76 5.96 6.46 6.16
C ILE A 76 5.19 5.45 7.02
N ALA A 77 4.03 5.87 7.51
CA ALA A 77 3.03 5.02 8.15
C ALA A 77 1.70 5.17 7.42
N ILE A 78 1.01 4.04 7.21
CA ILE A 78 -0.24 3.98 6.46
C ILE A 78 -1.28 3.24 7.30
N PHE A 79 -2.51 3.74 7.29
CA PHE A 79 -3.68 3.03 7.81
C PHE A 79 -4.77 3.01 6.73
N SER A 80 -5.37 1.84 6.52
CA SER A 80 -6.52 1.69 5.64
C SER A 80 -7.65 0.95 6.32
N THR A 81 -8.86 1.36 6.01
CA THR A 81 -10.10 0.65 6.32
C THR A 81 -10.84 0.38 5.02
N LEU A 82 -11.01 -0.89 4.70
CA LEU A 82 -11.81 -1.31 3.55
C LEU A 82 -13.23 -1.61 4.04
N TYR A 83 -14.14 -0.75 3.62
CA TYR A 83 -15.54 -0.95 3.86
C TYR A 83 -16.01 -2.19 3.08
N ASP A 84 -16.70 -3.10 3.74
CA ASP A 84 -17.11 -4.38 3.14
C ASP A 84 -15.93 -5.28 2.67
N GLY A 85 -14.74 -5.04 3.24
CA GLY A 85 -13.48 -5.61 2.79
C GLY A 85 -13.22 -7.05 3.25
N ASN A 86 -14.11 -7.64 4.04
CA ASN A 86 -14.07 -9.03 4.52
C ASN A 86 -12.84 -9.41 5.35
N LYS A 87 -11.63 -9.04 4.92
CA LYS A 87 -10.36 -9.38 5.59
C LYS A 87 -9.40 -8.19 5.62
N GLY A 88 -8.70 -8.02 6.75
CA GLY A 88 -7.66 -6.99 6.86
C GLY A 88 -6.47 -7.19 5.92
N SER A 89 -6.22 -8.42 5.44
CA SER A 89 -5.18 -8.70 4.46
C SER A 89 -5.39 -8.02 3.09
N GLU A 90 -6.63 -7.68 2.73
CA GLU A 90 -6.91 -6.96 1.48
C GLU A 90 -6.26 -5.57 1.47
N GLY A 91 -6.20 -4.89 2.62
CA GLY A 91 -5.49 -3.63 2.76
C GLY A 91 -3.99 -3.71 2.54
N ALA A 92 -3.38 -4.87 2.77
CA ALA A 92 -1.94 -5.06 2.60
C ALA A 92 -1.48 -4.88 1.13
N THR A 93 -2.29 -5.30 0.17
CA THR A 93 -1.99 -5.12 -1.25
C THR A 93 -2.01 -3.64 -1.66
N ILE A 94 -2.94 -2.86 -1.08
CA ILE A 94 -3.00 -1.41 -1.30
C ILE A 94 -1.76 -0.73 -0.71
N HIS A 95 -1.37 -1.12 0.51
CA HIS A 95 -0.17 -0.56 1.14
C HIS A 95 1.10 -0.92 0.38
N LEU A 96 1.20 -2.14 -0.21
CA LEU A 96 2.32 -2.50 -1.07
C LEU A 96 2.45 -1.53 -2.25
N ALA A 97 1.37 -1.24 -2.96
CA ALA A 97 1.39 -0.30 -4.08
C ALA A 97 1.81 1.12 -3.65
N ILE A 98 1.35 1.57 -2.48
CA ILE A 98 1.77 2.88 -1.92
C ILE A 98 3.27 2.87 -1.57
N TYR A 99 3.80 1.78 -0.98
CA TYR A 99 5.23 1.68 -0.69
C TYR A 99 6.08 1.59 -1.96
N GLU A 100 5.61 0.89 -2.99
CA GLU A 100 6.29 0.83 -4.29
C GLU A 100 6.40 2.22 -4.92
N ALA A 101 5.34 3.02 -4.82
CA ALA A 101 5.35 4.41 -5.28
C ALA A 101 6.26 5.32 -4.43
N PHE A 102 6.13 5.23 -3.11
CA PHE A 102 6.90 6.07 -2.18
C PHE A 102 8.41 5.80 -2.24
N PHE A 103 8.79 4.53 -2.33
CA PHE A 103 10.20 4.12 -2.39
C PHE A 103 10.71 3.89 -3.83
N LYS A 104 10.05 4.42 -4.85
CA LYS A 104 10.36 4.18 -6.27
C LYS A 104 11.84 4.34 -6.57
N GLU A 105 12.43 5.48 -6.24
CA GLU A 105 13.84 5.78 -6.54
C GLU A 105 14.81 4.79 -5.86
N LEU A 106 14.51 4.42 -4.60
CA LEU A 106 15.30 3.45 -3.85
C LEU A 106 15.17 2.04 -4.45
N LEU A 107 13.97 1.66 -4.88
CA LEU A 107 13.71 0.36 -5.51
C LEU A 107 14.42 0.24 -6.86
N GLU A 108 14.35 1.27 -7.68
CA GLU A 108 15.00 1.31 -9.00
C GLU A 108 16.54 1.29 -8.89
N SER A 109 17.11 2.01 -7.92
CA SER A 109 18.56 2.08 -7.74
C SER A 109 19.16 0.84 -7.09
N ASN A 110 18.51 0.28 -6.06
CA ASN A 110 19.13 -0.75 -5.21
C ASN A 110 18.50 -2.13 -5.35
N TYR A 111 17.28 -2.23 -5.90
CA TYR A 111 16.50 -3.48 -5.95
C TYR A 111 15.96 -3.77 -7.35
N SER A 112 16.78 -3.59 -8.37
CA SER A 112 16.36 -3.76 -9.77
C SER A 112 15.83 -5.15 -10.12
N ALA A 113 16.24 -6.19 -9.41
CA ALA A 113 15.68 -7.53 -9.56
C ALA A 113 14.22 -7.58 -9.10
N TYR A 114 13.88 -6.92 -7.99
CA TYR A 114 12.52 -6.80 -7.50
C TYR A 114 11.65 -6.02 -8.49
N THR A 115 12.07 -4.83 -8.92
CA THR A 115 11.28 -3.99 -9.82
C THR A 115 10.97 -4.68 -11.14
N LYS A 116 11.86 -5.55 -11.65
CA LYS A 116 11.64 -6.34 -12.86
C LYS A 116 10.69 -7.52 -12.67
N SER A 117 10.61 -8.09 -11.47
CA SER A 117 9.81 -9.28 -11.16
C SER A 117 8.46 -8.98 -10.49
N SER A 118 8.30 -7.82 -9.87
CA SER A 118 7.08 -7.43 -9.18
C SER A 118 5.99 -7.03 -10.18
N GLU A 119 4.92 -7.80 -10.21
CA GLU A 119 3.76 -7.52 -11.07
C GLU A 119 3.04 -6.22 -10.66
N SER A 120 2.92 -5.95 -9.34
CA SER A 120 2.33 -4.72 -8.83
C SER A 120 3.12 -3.49 -9.23
N TYR A 121 4.47 -3.56 -9.11
CA TYR A 121 5.35 -2.48 -9.53
C TYR A 121 5.25 -2.19 -11.03
N GLN A 122 5.25 -3.24 -11.86
CA GLN A 122 5.12 -3.09 -13.30
C GLN A 122 3.78 -2.46 -13.72
N LYS A 123 2.69 -2.84 -13.06
CA LYS A 123 1.37 -2.20 -13.25
C LYS A 123 1.39 -0.73 -12.85
N TYR A 124 2.01 -0.40 -11.72
CA TYR A 124 2.15 0.99 -11.27
C TYR A 124 2.90 1.86 -12.29
N VAL A 125 4.05 1.38 -12.79
CA VAL A 125 4.86 2.11 -13.79
C VAL A 125 4.08 2.26 -15.11
N ALA A 126 3.38 1.22 -15.56
CA ALA A 126 2.58 1.26 -16.77
C ALA A 126 1.44 2.29 -16.69
N ASN A 127 0.75 2.36 -15.56
CA ASN A 127 -0.33 3.34 -15.33
C ASN A 127 0.21 4.76 -15.26
N GLY A 128 1.31 5.01 -14.52
CA GLY A 128 1.94 6.32 -14.44
C GLY A 128 2.48 6.84 -15.78
N LEU A 129 2.85 5.97 -16.71
CA LEU A 129 3.22 6.35 -18.07
C LEU A 129 2.00 6.77 -18.91
N ASN A 130 0.83 6.19 -18.65
CA ASN A 130 -0.41 6.57 -19.32
C ASN A 130 -0.92 7.93 -18.84
N ASP A 131 -0.91 8.18 -17.53
CA ASP A 131 -1.30 9.48 -16.94
C ASP A 131 -0.44 10.64 -17.49
N ASN A 132 0.86 10.39 -17.71
CA ASN A 132 1.76 11.41 -18.32
C ASN A 132 1.45 11.67 -19.80
N LYS A 133 0.92 10.70 -20.54
CA LYS A 133 0.52 10.90 -21.94
C LYS A 133 -0.77 11.71 -22.04
N GLU A 134 -1.77 11.39 -21.25
CA GLU A 134 -3.03 12.13 -21.20
C GLU A 134 -2.82 13.59 -20.81
N ASN A 135 -1.99 13.88 -19.80
CA ASN A 135 -1.63 15.25 -19.40
C ASN A 135 -0.83 16.02 -20.48
N GLN A 136 -0.06 15.33 -21.34
CA GLN A 136 0.64 15.98 -22.44
C GLN A 136 -0.30 16.29 -23.62
N GLU A 137 -1.26 15.44 -23.89
CA GLU A 137 -2.27 15.68 -24.91
C GLU A 137 -3.25 16.79 -24.52
N GLU A 138 -3.70 16.88 -23.26
CA GLU A 138 -4.51 18.00 -22.76
C GLU A 138 -3.76 19.35 -22.81
N ASN A 139 -2.49 19.37 -22.44
CA ASN A 139 -1.68 20.58 -22.52
C ASN A 139 -1.40 21.02 -23.96
N SER A 140 -1.26 20.11 -24.90
CA SER A 140 -1.07 20.46 -26.31
C SER A 140 -2.34 21.05 -26.93
N HIS A 141 -3.53 20.53 -26.57
CA HIS A 141 -4.82 21.06 -27.02
C HIS A 141 -5.13 22.46 -26.45
N ASN A 142 -4.73 22.73 -25.21
CA ASN A 142 -4.93 24.05 -24.57
C ASN A 142 -4.01 25.12 -25.18
N VAL A 143 -2.79 24.78 -25.62
CA VAL A 143 -1.89 25.72 -26.28
C VAL A 143 -2.34 26.05 -27.72
N GLU A 144 -2.95 25.13 -28.43
CA GLU A 144 -3.52 25.40 -29.78
C GLU A 144 -4.79 26.27 -29.71
N ASN A 145 -5.61 26.13 -28.68
CA ASN A 145 -6.81 26.96 -28.52
C ASN A 145 -6.48 28.42 -28.13
N ASP A 146 -5.45 28.65 -27.30
CA ASP A 146 -5.03 30.00 -26.92
C ASP A 146 -4.39 30.77 -28.10
N ALA A 147 -3.75 30.05 -29.04
CA ALA A 147 -3.14 30.64 -30.23
C ALA A 147 -4.17 31.08 -31.29
N THR A 148 -5.36 30.52 -31.26
CA THR A 148 -6.45 30.86 -32.21
C THR A 148 -7.34 32.02 -31.74
N GLU A 149 -7.41 32.30 -30.43
CA GLU A 149 -8.17 33.44 -29.90
C GLU A 149 -7.42 34.80 -29.97
N SER A 150 -6.10 34.78 -30.18
CA SER A 150 -5.29 35.99 -30.23
C SER A 150 -5.17 36.61 -31.65
N THR A 151 -5.93 36.15 -32.62
CA THR A 151 -5.88 36.62 -34.04
C THR A 151 -7.23 37.07 -34.59
N GLN A 152 -8.09 37.62 -33.72
CA GLN A 152 -9.31 38.38 -34.17
C GLN A 152 -9.29 39.79 -33.70
#